data_cb1ca3cbd6d00a5ad7dc02f1e9d2f3b3
#
_entry.id   cb1ca3cbd6d00a5ad7dc02f1e9d2f3b3
#
_cell.length_a   1.000
_cell.length_b   1.000
_cell.length_c   1.000
_cell.angle_alpha   90.00
_cell.angle_beta   90.00
_cell.angle_gamma   90.00
#
_symmetry.space_group_name_H-M   'P 1'
#
loop_
_entity.id
_entity.type
_entity.pdbx_description
1 polymer ?
#
loop_
_entity_poly.entity_id
_entity_poly.type
_entity_poly.pdbx_seq_one_letter_code
_entity_poly.pdbx_strand_id
1 'polypeptide(L)'
;MQPDERSKEQCLILRSLGGLYLAETENGVVECHARGIFRKNKISPCAGDRAYLEYEAGEPVISELLPRKNQLIRPPAANIDCIIFVVSTCEPDPDLLLLDKFISVAEYKNILPALVITKSDLKQRQDIEELYSHIGYRVFVPDYFDEHSVEPIKELIAGKICILTGNTGAGKSTLLNHIDSSLCLATGEISKKLGRGKHTTRQASLYKLSNGGYIADTPGFSTFETNKYDIIFKDQLKYCFREFAEYNGKCRFPDCAHIKEAGCAVIKAVEDGYIAKSRHLSYCGMYEEAKQIKEWELDKYNGV
;
A
#
# COMPACT_ATOMS: atom_id res chain seq x y z
N MET A 1 31.01 28.70 25.11
CA MET A 1 29.64 28.17 25.26
C MET A 1 29.50 27.05 24.25
N GLN A 2 29.52 25.80 24.71
CA GLN A 2 29.22 24.64 23.86
C GLN A 2 27.76 24.75 23.41
N PRO A 3 27.42 24.38 22.15
CA PRO A 3 26.05 24.34 21.75
C PRO A 3 25.35 23.28 22.59
N ASP A 4 24.26 23.70 23.23
CA ASP A 4 23.33 22.87 23.98
C ASP A 4 22.96 21.68 23.10
N GLU A 5 23.35 20.45 23.51
CA GLU A 5 22.86 19.20 22.89
C GLU A 5 21.37 19.11 23.21
N ARG A 6 20.56 19.75 22.37
CA ARG A 6 19.11 19.57 22.39
C ARG A 6 18.86 18.08 22.19
N SER A 7 18.35 17.43 23.21
CA SER A 7 18.02 15.99 23.14
C SER A 7 17.05 15.76 21.98
N LYS A 8 17.55 15.12 20.90
CA LYS A 8 16.72 14.70 19.77
C LYS A 8 16.00 13.42 20.19
N GLU A 9 14.68 13.43 20.14
CA GLU A 9 13.83 12.26 20.39
C GLU A 9 13.34 11.70 19.06
N GLN A 10 13.50 10.40 18.84
CA GLN A 10 12.98 9.76 17.62
C GLN A 10 11.48 9.54 17.74
N CYS A 11 10.74 9.78 16.65
CA CYS A 11 9.30 9.57 16.62
C CYS A 11 8.83 8.96 15.29
N LEU A 12 7.60 8.41 15.32
CA LEU A 12 6.83 7.98 14.16
C LEU A 12 5.65 8.94 13.97
N ILE A 13 5.52 9.52 12.78
CA ILE A 13 4.38 10.39 12.46
C ILE A 13 3.15 9.51 12.20
N LEU A 14 2.15 9.64 13.07
CA LEU A 14 0.89 8.91 12.96
C LEU A 14 -0.09 9.61 12.04
N ARG A 15 -0.13 10.93 12.05
CA ARG A 15 -1.13 11.72 11.33
C ARG A 15 -0.63 13.14 11.07
N SER A 16 -1.09 13.72 9.95
CA SER A 16 -0.95 15.16 9.64
C SER A 16 -2.33 15.80 9.55
N LEU A 17 -2.51 16.98 10.12
CA LEU A 17 -3.76 17.74 10.08
C LEU A 17 -3.49 19.24 10.03
N GLY A 18 -3.58 19.87 8.85
CA GLY A 18 -3.49 21.32 8.72
C GLY A 18 -2.17 21.95 9.18
N GLY A 19 -1.05 21.19 9.17
CA GLY A 19 0.26 21.65 9.65
C GLY A 19 0.57 21.26 11.10
N LEU A 20 -0.39 20.65 11.80
CA LEU A 20 -0.23 19.95 13.06
C LEU A 20 0.02 18.47 12.79
N TYR A 21 0.89 17.83 13.56
CA TYR A 21 1.24 16.43 13.43
C TYR A 21 1.02 15.72 14.77
N LEU A 22 0.51 14.48 14.72
CA LEU A 22 0.55 13.56 15.83
C LEU A 22 1.76 12.65 15.62
N ALA A 23 2.67 12.63 16.57
CA ALA A 23 3.87 11.81 16.54
C ALA A 23 3.92 10.90 17.77
N GLU A 24 4.25 9.64 17.55
CA GLU A 24 4.48 8.66 18.60
C GLU A 24 5.96 8.62 18.95
N THR A 25 6.27 8.80 20.22
CA THR A 25 7.60 8.70 20.82
C THR A 25 7.63 7.53 21.80
N GLU A 26 8.79 7.25 22.40
CA GLU A 26 8.89 6.26 23.48
C GLU A 26 8.06 6.65 24.71
N ASN A 27 7.81 7.95 24.91
CA ASN A 27 7.08 8.50 26.06
C ASN A 27 5.57 8.65 25.81
N GLY A 28 5.09 8.35 24.60
CA GLY A 28 3.69 8.46 24.23
C GLY A 28 3.46 9.27 22.96
N VAL A 29 2.20 9.64 22.72
CA VAL A 29 1.81 10.42 21.55
C VAL A 29 1.79 11.89 21.89
N VAL A 30 2.46 12.70 21.06
CA VAL A 30 2.56 14.16 21.21
C VAL A 30 2.04 14.88 19.97
N GLU A 31 1.48 16.07 20.19
CA GLU A 31 1.18 17.00 19.11
C GLU A 31 2.41 17.86 18.83
N CYS A 32 2.78 18.03 17.57
CA CYS A 32 3.96 18.78 17.18
C CYS A 32 3.76 19.52 15.87
N HIS A 33 4.62 20.51 15.62
CA HIS A 33 4.70 21.22 14.35
C HIS A 33 5.96 20.84 13.59
N ALA A 34 5.98 21.11 12.28
CA ALA A 34 7.19 20.94 11.47
C ALA A 34 7.92 22.30 11.31
N ARG A 35 9.25 22.28 11.34
CA ARG A 35 10.06 23.48 11.06
C ARG A 35 9.74 24.06 9.68
N GLY A 36 9.79 25.38 9.58
CA GLY A 36 9.52 26.11 8.33
C GLY A 36 10.40 25.70 7.14
N ILE A 37 11.57 25.12 7.41
CA ILE A 37 12.50 24.60 6.39
C ILE A 37 11.83 23.54 5.49
N PHE A 38 10.93 22.73 6.03
CA PHE A 38 10.22 21.70 5.24
C PHE A 38 9.34 22.33 4.17
N ARG A 39 8.63 23.42 4.48
CA ARG A 39 7.85 24.18 3.48
C ARG A 39 8.74 24.81 2.41
N LYS A 40 9.90 25.36 2.82
CA LYS A 40 10.86 25.95 1.88
C LYS A 40 11.41 24.92 0.91
N ASN A 41 11.65 23.71 1.37
CA ASN A 41 12.16 22.59 0.55
C ASN A 41 11.06 21.79 -0.13
N LYS A 42 9.78 22.23 -0.05
CA LYS A 42 8.61 21.52 -0.59
C LYS A 42 8.48 20.07 -0.08
N ILE A 43 8.98 19.78 1.10
CA ILE A 43 8.87 18.48 1.76
C ILE A 43 7.73 18.58 2.76
N SER A 44 6.77 17.65 2.68
CA SER A 44 5.68 17.55 3.65
C SER A 44 5.83 16.25 4.43
N PRO A 45 5.98 16.33 5.78
CA PRO A 45 5.89 15.14 6.61
C PRO A 45 4.52 14.49 6.45
N CYS A 46 4.47 13.17 6.44
CA CYS A 46 3.23 12.40 6.29
C CYS A 46 3.20 11.19 7.24
N ALA A 47 2.04 10.55 7.33
CA ALA A 47 1.87 9.34 8.13
C ALA A 47 2.89 8.27 7.70
N GLY A 48 3.56 7.65 8.67
CA GLY A 48 4.61 6.66 8.45
C GLY A 48 6.03 7.23 8.38
N ASP A 49 6.21 8.55 8.33
CA ASP A 49 7.54 9.13 8.42
C ASP A 49 8.14 8.88 9.80
N ARG A 50 9.43 8.52 9.81
CA ARG A 50 10.27 8.56 11.00
C ARG A 50 11.00 9.89 11.03
N ALA A 51 11.03 10.53 12.20
CA ALA A 51 11.54 11.88 12.36
C ALA A 51 12.27 12.03 13.70
N TYR A 52 12.99 13.14 13.84
CA TYR A 52 13.47 13.61 15.12
C TYR A 52 12.65 14.81 15.58
N LEU A 53 12.26 14.79 16.85
CA LEU A 53 11.68 15.92 17.58
C LEU A 53 12.78 16.64 18.34
N GLU A 54 12.69 17.94 18.38
CA GLU A 54 13.41 18.82 19.31
C GLU A 54 12.38 19.69 20.02
N TYR A 55 12.70 20.12 21.24
CA TYR A 55 11.81 20.98 22.02
C TYR A 55 12.26 22.44 21.91
N GLU A 56 11.40 23.28 21.31
CA GLU A 56 11.62 24.72 21.18
C GLU A 56 10.66 25.47 22.12
N ALA A 57 11.17 26.19 23.12
CA ALA A 57 10.36 26.84 24.16
C ALA A 57 9.35 25.88 24.87
N GLY A 58 9.70 24.62 24.99
CA GLY A 58 8.84 23.57 25.60
C GLY A 58 7.88 22.89 24.64
N GLU A 59 7.76 23.33 23.38
CA GLU A 59 6.90 22.75 22.37
C GLU A 59 7.68 21.78 21.46
N PRO A 60 7.15 20.56 21.17
CA PRO A 60 7.82 19.61 20.31
C PRO A 60 7.72 20.04 18.83
N VAL A 61 8.86 20.01 18.14
CA VAL A 61 8.98 20.42 16.74
C VAL A 61 9.71 19.34 15.96
N ILE A 62 9.17 18.94 14.81
CA ILE A 62 9.85 18.05 13.86
C ILE A 62 11.04 18.81 13.28
N SER A 63 12.24 18.38 13.65
CA SER A 63 13.50 19.02 13.24
C SER A 63 14.10 18.39 11.99
N GLU A 64 13.94 17.08 11.83
CA GLU A 64 14.55 16.29 10.76
C GLU A 64 13.67 15.10 10.40
N LEU A 65 13.57 14.76 9.09
CA LEU A 65 12.96 13.53 8.61
C LEU A 65 14.04 12.52 8.28
N LEU A 66 13.83 11.27 8.70
CA LEU A 66 14.68 10.16 8.29
C LEU A 66 14.37 9.74 6.85
N PRO A 67 15.32 9.12 6.14
CA PRO A 67 15.11 8.65 4.78
C PRO A 67 13.92 7.69 4.69
N ARG A 68 13.05 7.91 3.71
CA ARG A 68 11.92 7.03 3.40
C ARG A 68 12.39 5.83 2.61
N LYS A 69 11.97 4.61 2.98
CA LYS A 69 12.19 3.41 2.16
C LYS A 69 11.27 3.37 0.94
N ASN A 70 10.06 3.89 1.07
CA ASN A 70 9.06 4.07 0.02
C ASN A 70 8.07 5.16 0.41
N GLN A 71 7.28 5.59 -0.58
CA GLN A 71 6.22 6.58 -0.38
C GLN A 71 5.10 6.36 -1.39
N LEU A 72 3.85 6.46 -0.92
CA LEU A 72 2.66 6.62 -1.74
C LEU A 72 2.35 8.11 -1.88
N ILE A 73 1.90 8.52 -3.07
CA ILE A 73 1.59 9.93 -3.36
C ILE A 73 0.18 10.29 -2.91
N ARG A 74 -0.76 9.40 -3.11
CA ARG A 74 -2.16 9.61 -2.68
C ARG A 74 -2.83 8.34 -2.17
N PRO A 75 -3.28 8.40 -0.91
CA PRO A 75 -2.97 9.44 0.08
C PRO A 75 -1.49 9.37 0.47
N PRO A 76 -0.87 10.52 0.84
CA PRO A 76 0.54 10.54 1.20
C PRO A 76 0.79 9.69 2.44
N ALA A 77 1.59 8.65 2.27
CA ALA A 77 2.03 7.76 3.35
C ALA A 77 3.43 7.25 3.05
N ALA A 78 4.26 7.06 4.07
CA ALA A 78 5.65 6.66 3.93
C ALA A 78 5.97 5.40 4.71
N ASN A 79 7.08 4.75 4.34
CA ASN A 79 7.63 3.60 5.05
C ASN A 79 6.66 2.41 5.21
N ILE A 80 5.81 2.19 4.22
CA ILE A 80 4.85 1.10 4.20
C ILE A 80 5.59 -0.23 4.02
N ASP A 81 5.30 -1.20 4.90
CA ASP A 81 5.88 -2.55 4.84
C ASP A 81 5.08 -3.49 3.96
N CYS A 82 3.75 -3.39 4.03
CA CYS A 82 2.85 -4.32 3.36
C CYS A 82 1.57 -3.63 2.90
N ILE A 83 1.04 -4.05 1.76
CA ILE A 83 -0.33 -3.76 1.33
C ILE A 83 -1.11 -5.07 1.33
N ILE A 84 -2.16 -5.12 2.15
CA ILE A 84 -3.05 -6.27 2.28
C ILE A 84 -4.28 -6.00 1.42
N PHE A 85 -4.42 -6.75 0.34
CA PHE A 85 -5.56 -6.68 -0.57
C PHE A 85 -6.67 -7.61 -0.09
N VAL A 86 -7.78 -7.04 0.37
CA VAL A 86 -8.96 -7.79 0.78
C VAL A 86 -9.86 -8.00 -0.42
N VAL A 87 -9.96 -9.26 -0.84
CA VAL A 87 -10.68 -9.69 -2.04
C VAL A 87 -11.85 -10.56 -1.61
N SER A 88 -13.07 -10.10 -1.83
CA SER A 88 -14.27 -10.94 -1.58
C SER A 88 -14.47 -11.94 -2.71
N THR A 89 -14.94 -13.14 -2.38
CA THR A 89 -15.29 -14.16 -3.37
C THR A 89 -16.57 -13.84 -4.12
N CYS A 90 -17.43 -13.02 -3.51
CA CYS A 90 -18.71 -12.53 -4.06
C CYS A 90 -19.16 -11.25 -3.35
N GLU A 91 -20.02 -10.48 -3.98
CA GLU A 91 -20.68 -9.28 -3.42
C GLU A 91 -19.76 -8.32 -2.64
N PRO A 92 -18.84 -7.64 -3.33
CA PRO A 92 -18.70 -7.53 -4.78
C PRO A 92 -17.88 -8.68 -5.37
N ASP A 93 -18.17 -9.04 -6.63
CA ASP A 93 -17.31 -9.96 -7.38
C ASP A 93 -15.90 -9.36 -7.53
N PRO A 94 -14.85 -10.19 -7.48
CA PRO A 94 -13.48 -9.71 -7.57
C PRO A 94 -13.14 -9.20 -8.97
N ASP A 95 -12.59 -8.00 -9.06
CA ASP A 95 -12.00 -7.44 -10.27
C ASP A 95 -10.49 -7.74 -10.27
N LEU A 96 -10.09 -8.79 -10.98
CA LEU A 96 -8.71 -9.23 -11.01
C LEU A 96 -7.79 -8.25 -11.76
N LEU A 97 -8.31 -7.53 -12.78
CA LEU A 97 -7.52 -6.50 -13.46
C LEU A 97 -7.18 -5.36 -12.51
N LEU A 98 -8.16 -4.90 -11.73
CA LEU A 98 -7.94 -3.86 -10.73
C LEU A 98 -6.98 -4.33 -9.63
N LEU A 99 -7.12 -5.59 -9.17
CA LEU A 99 -6.21 -6.19 -8.20
C LEU A 99 -4.78 -6.24 -8.74
N ASP A 100 -4.59 -6.67 -9.99
CA ASP A 100 -3.29 -6.74 -10.65
C ASP A 100 -2.64 -5.36 -10.79
N LYS A 101 -3.43 -4.32 -11.08
CA LYS A 101 -2.95 -2.93 -11.10
C LYS A 101 -2.41 -2.50 -9.75
N PHE A 102 -3.14 -2.76 -8.67
CA PHE A 102 -2.68 -2.41 -7.31
C PHE A 102 -1.46 -3.21 -6.87
N ILE A 103 -1.42 -4.51 -7.18
CA ILE A 103 -0.25 -5.35 -6.92
C ILE A 103 0.97 -4.79 -7.66
N SER A 104 0.83 -4.38 -8.92
CA SER A 104 1.92 -3.80 -9.69
C SER A 104 2.46 -2.50 -9.09
N VAL A 105 1.59 -1.65 -8.51
CA VAL A 105 2.02 -0.45 -7.78
C VAL A 105 2.81 -0.85 -6.51
N ALA A 106 2.34 -1.85 -5.77
CA ALA A 106 3.06 -2.34 -4.58
C ALA A 106 4.46 -2.87 -4.96
N GLU A 107 4.56 -3.69 -6.01
CA GLU A 107 5.83 -4.19 -6.54
C GLU A 107 6.76 -3.05 -6.98
N TYR A 108 6.24 -2.09 -7.73
CA TYR A 108 6.99 -0.93 -8.20
C TYR A 108 7.57 -0.09 -7.06
N LYS A 109 6.85 0.01 -5.96
CA LYS A 109 7.26 0.74 -4.74
C LYS A 109 8.08 -0.11 -3.77
N ASN A 110 8.37 -1.37 -4.09
CA ASN A 110 9.02 -2.32 -3.19
C ASN A 110 8.26 -2.49 -1.86
N ILE A 111 6.93 -2.53 -1.93
CA ILE A 111 6.03 -2.79 -0.81
C ILE A 111 5.53 -4.22 -0.95
N LEU A 112 5.58 -5.01 0.13
CA LEU A 112 5.13 -6.40 0.11
C LEU A 112 3.61 -6.47 -0.17
N PRO A 113 3.14 -7.07 -1.28
CA PRO A 113 1.73 -7.35 -1.47
C PRO A 113 1.35 -8.67 -0.78
N ALA A 114 0.20 -8.67 -0.12
CA ALA A 114 -0.44 -9.86 0.43
C ALA A 114 -1.95 -9.83 0.13
N LEU A 115 -2.56 -10.97 -0.01
CA LEU A 115 -3.98 -11.10 -0.31
C LEU A 115 -4.70 -11.76 0.86
N VAL A 116 -5.90 -11.27 1.17
CA VAL A 116 -6.83 -11.92 2.08
C VAL A 116 -8.14 -12.14 1.34
N ILE A 117 -8.46 -13.42 1.09
CA ILE A 117 -9.69 -13.83 0.42
C ILE A 117 -10.77 -13.99 1.49
N THR A 118 -11.85 -13.24 1.36
CA THR A 118 -12.97 -13.22 2.31
C THR A 118 -14.24 -13.79 1.72
N LYS A 119 -15.23 -14.10 2.57
CA LYS A 119 -16.53 -14.67 2.20
C LYS A 119 -16.41 -16.03 1.49
N SER A 120 -15.36 -16.80 1.81
CA SER A 120 -15.15 -18.15 1.30
C SER A 120 -16.25 -19.14 1.78
N ASP A 121 -16.94 -18.80 2.86
CA ASP A 121 -18.14 -19.45 3.36
C ASP A 121 -19.35 -19.29 2.44
N LEU A 122 -19.45 -18.18 1.71
CA LEU A 122 -20.54 -17.94 0.76
C LEU A 122 -20.25 -18.49 -0.64
N LYS A 123 -19.02 -18.38 -1.10
CA LYS A 123 -18.60 -18.87 -2.42
C LYS A 123 -17.13 -19.22 -2.40
N GLN A 124 -16.79 -20.41 -2.84
CA GLN A 124 -15.39 -20.84 -2.98
C GLN A 124 -14.78 -20.24 -4.26
N ARG A 125 -13.57 -19.70 -4.17
CA ARG A 125 -12.79 -19.15 -5.30
C ARG A 125 -11.34 -19.62 -5.20
N GLN A 126 -11.19 -20.94 -5.18
CA GLN A 126 -9.90 -21.61 -5.15
C GLN A 126 -9.02 -21.22 -6.34
N ASP A 127 -9.63 -20.89 -7.48
CA ASP A 127 -8.96 -20.36 -8.66
C ASP A 127 -8.13 -19.08 -8.39
N ILE A 128 -8.62 -18.19 -7.53
CA ILE A 128 -7.89 -16.96 -7.14
C ILE A 128 -6.75 -17.30 -6.18
N GLU A 129 -7.03 -18.14 -5.18
CA GLU A 129 -6.03 -18.57 -4.21
C GLU A 129 -4.85 -19.27 -4.91
N GLU A 130 -5.13 -20.25 -5.76
CA GLU A 130 -4.11 -20.99 -6.51
C GLU A 130 -3.32 -20.07 -7.45
N LEU A 131 -4.00 -19.17 -8.18
CA LEU A 131 -3.37 -18.24 -9.10
C LEU A 131 -2.29 -17.40 -8.40
N TYR A 132 -2.65 -16.70 -7.33
CA TYR A 132 -1.73 -15.77 -6.68
C TYR A 132 -0.70 -16.47 -5.79
N SER A 133 -1.04 -17.62 -5.19
CA SER A 133 -0.09 -18.46 -4.45
C SER A 133 0.98 -19.05 -5.37
N HIS A 134 0.60 -19.49 -6.58
CA HIS A 134 1.55 -20.02 -7.58
C HIS A 134 2.57 -18.96 -8.01
N ILE A 135 2.17 -17.69 -8.12
CA ILE A 135 3.07 -16.56 -8.42
C ILE A 135 4.01 -16.26 -7.25
N GLY A 136 3.73 -16.78 -6.05
CA GLY A 136 4.53 -16.57 -4.84
C GLY A 136 4.06 -15.40 -3.98
N TYR A 137 2.81 -14.96 -4.12
CA TYR A 137 2.20 -14.04 -3.17
C TYR A 137 1.74 -14.76 -1.91
N ARG A 138 1.74 -14.05 -0.77
CA ARG A 138 1.10 -14.55 0.45
C ARG A 138 -0.41 -14.40 0.29
N VAL A 139 -1.13 -15.53 0.31
CA VAL A 139 -2.58 -15.57 0.22
C VAL A 139 -3.12 -16.20 1.49
N PHE A 140 -4.09 -15.55 2.12
CA PHE A 140 -4.76 -16.01 3.32
C PHE A 140 -6.24 -16.14 3.05
N VAL A 141 -6.84 -17.22 3.53
CA VAL A 141 -8.29 -17.49 3.43
C VAL A 141 -8.81 -17.74 4.86
N PRO A 142 -9.06 -16.67 5.65
CA PRO A 142 -9.47 -16.84 7.04
C PRO A 142 -10.87 -17.45 7.14
N ASP A 143 -11.01 -18.42 8.03
CA ASP A 143 -12.30 -18.93 8.52
C ASP A 143 -12.61 -18.20 9.83
N TYR A 144 -13.59 -17.31 9.81
CA TYR A 144 -13.94 -16.52 11.00
C TYR A 144 -14.64 -17.31 12.11
N PHE A 145 -14.95 -18.59 11.90
CA PHE A 145 -15.39 -19.52 12.95
C PHE A 145 -14.20 -20.15 13.69
N ASP A 146 -13.00 -20.09 13.12
CA ASP A 146 -11.74 -20.49 13.74
C ASP A 146 -10.92 -19.27 14.11
N GLU A 147 -10.81 -18.97 15.41
CA GLU A 147 -10.05 -17.82 15.92
C GLU A 147 -8.57 -17.86 15.54
N HIS A 148 -8.00 -19.05 15.29
CA HIS A 148 -6.60 -19.21 14.89
C HIS A 148 -6.36 -18.91 13.41
N SER A 149 -7.40 -18.87 12.58
CA SER A 149 -7.27 -18.66 11.14
C SER A 149 -6.70 -17.30 10.77
N VAL A 150 -6.82 -16.29 11.65
CA VAL A 150 -6.29 -14.93 11.44
C VAL A 150 -4.89 -14.73 12.04
N GLU A 151 -4.35 -15.67 12.79
CA GLU A 151 -3.03 -15.55 13.43
C GLU A 151 -1.90 -15.30 12.41
N PRO A 152 -1.82 -15.99 11.25
CA PRO A 152 -0.79 -15.70 10.24
C PRO A 152 -0.87 -14.27 9.68
N ILE A 153 -2.06 -13.66 9.67
CA ILE A 153 -2.26 -12.27 9.26
C ILE A 153 -1.79 -11.33 10.37
N LYS A 154 -2.08 -11.63 11.64
CA LYS A 154 -1.58 -10.86 12.79
C LYS A 154 -0.04 -10.88 12.85
N GLU A 155 0.60 -12.03 12.59
CA GLU A 155 2.06 -12.15 12.48
C GLU A 155 2.61 -11.33 11.31
N LEU A 156 1.93 -11.32 10.15
CA LEU A 156 2.33 -10.50 9.03
C LEU A 156 2.37 -9.01 9.37
N ILE A 157 1.42 -8.53 10.17
CA ILE A 157 1.25 -7.11 10.53
C ILE A 157 2.13 -6.71 11.71
N ALA A 158 2.47 -7.62 12.62
CA ALA A 158 3.17 -7.33 13.88
C ALA A 158 4.41 -6.45 13.66
N GLY A 159 4.47 -5.30 14.33
CA GLY A 159 5.56 -4.33 14.26
C GLY A 159 5.77 -3.64 12.92
N LYS A 160 4.81 -3.75 11.98
CA LYS A 160 4.90 -3.21 10.62
C LYS A 160 3.83 -2.16 10.36
N ILE A 161 4.08 -1.31 9.37
CA ILE A 161 3.10 -0.36 8.85
C ILE A 161 2.44 -1.00 7.62
N CYS A 162 1.17 -1.35 7.73
CA CYS A 162 0.41 -2.02 6.68
C CYS A 162 -0.76 -1.16 6.19
N ILE A 163 -1.04 -1.23 4.90
CA ILE A 163 -2.27 -0.69 4.31
C ILE A 163 -3.25 -1.84 4.13
N LEU A 164 -4.50 -1.64 4.52
CA LEU A 164 -5.59 -2.55 4.21
C LEU A 164 -6.47 -1.93 3.14
N THR A 165 -6.55 -2.57 1.98
CA THR A 165 -7.32 -2.07 0.84
C THR A 165 -8.22 -3.16 0.23
N GLY A 166 -9.18 -2.76 -0.56
CA GLY A 166 -10.15 -3.64 -1.21
C GLY A 166 -11.49 -2.92 -1.41
N ASN A 167 -12.35 -3.49 -2.22
CA ASN A 167 -13.64 -2.91 -2.56
C ASN A 167 -14.53 -2.66 -1.32
N THR A 168 -15.47 -1.70 -1.43
CA THR A 168 -16.50 -1.53 -0.41
C THR A 168 -17.30 -2.82 -0.28
N GLY A 169 -17.54 -3.28 0.94
CA GLY A 169 -18.21 -4.56 1.18
C GLY A 169 -17.31 -5.80 1.10
N ALA A 170 -16.02 -5.69 0.79
CA ALA A 170 -15.10 -6.83 0.74
C ALA A 170 -14.74 -7.44 2.10
N GLY A 171 -15.28 -6.95 3.22
CA GLY A 171 -15.04 -7.56 4.54
C GLY A 171 -13.86 -6.96 5.32
N LYS A 172 -13.32 -5.80 4.91
CA LYS A 172 -12.17 -5.16 5.61
C LYS A 172 -12.41 -4.89 7.10
N SER A 173 -13.60 -4.35 7.47
CA SER A 173 -13.94 -4.08 8.87
C SER A 173 -14.06 -5.37 9.68
N THR A 174 -14.65 -6.40 9.11
CA THR A 174 -14.75 -7.72 9.72
C THR A 174 -13.37 -8.29 9.99
N LEU A 175 -12.50 -8.28 8.98
CA LEU A 175 -11.11 -8.74 9.13
C LEU A 175 -10.37 -7.99 10.25
N LEU A 176 -10.45 -6.65 10.27
CA LEU A 176 -9.80 -5.84 11.30
C LEU A 176 -10.33 -6.13 12.71
N ASN A 177 -11.63 -6.34 12.87
CA ASN A 177 -12.21 -6.70 14.17
C ASN A 177 -11.72 -8.09 14.66
N HIS A 178 -11.45 -9.03 13.76
CA HIS A 178 -10.85 -10.32 14.11
C HIS A 178 -9.34 -10.20 14.40
N ILE A 179 -8.64 -9.27 13.75
CA ILE A 179 -7.24 -8.99 14.03
C ILE A 179 -7.09 -8.29 15.38
N ASP A 180 -7.90 -7.28 15.64
CA ASP A 180 -7.88 -6.49 16.88
C ASP A 180 -9.30 -6.05 17.27
N SER A 181 -9.90 -6.76 18.22
CA SER A 181 -11.26 -6.49 18.70
C SER A 181 -11.39 -5.14 19.41
N SER A 182 -10.29 -4.53 19.87
CA SER A 182 -10.31 -3.22 20.52
C SER A 182 -10.71 -2.08 19.58
N LEU A 183 -10.58 -2.29 18.26
CA LEU A 183 -10.97 -1.31 17.26
C LEU A 183 -12.48 -1.08 17.20
N CYS A 184 -13.31 -2.06 17.60
CA CYS A 184 -14.78 -1.99 17.66
C CYS A 184 -15.42 -1.34 16.41
N LEU A 185 -14.95 -1.73 15.21
CA LEU A 185 -15.42 -1.16 13.96
C LEU A 185 -16.80 -1.69 13.62
N ALA A 186 -17.78 -0.80 13.41
CA ALA A 186 -19.05 -1.21 12.84
C ALA A 186 -18.83 -1.69 11.39
N THR A 187 -19.47 -2.81 11.02
CA THR A 187 -19.38 -3.37 9.67
C THR A 187 -19.82 -2.30 8.64
N GLY A 188 -18.91 -1.97 7.71
CA GLY A 188 -19.08 -0.90 6.74
C GLY A 188 -18.53 0.48 7.15
N GLU A 189 -17.96 0.65 8.34
CA GLU A 189 -17.58 1.95 8.91
C GLU A 189 -16.09 2.18 9.16
N ILE A 190 -15.15 1.41 8.57
CA ILE A 190 -13.70 1.73 8.68
C ILE A 190 -13.49 3.23 8.42
N SER A 191 -14.15 3.76 7.41
CA SER A 191 -14.01 5.16 7.00
C SER A 191 -14.77 6.19 7.83
N LYS A 192 -15.72 5.80 8.69
CA LYS A 192 -16.51 6.75 9.49
C LYS A 192 -16.01 6.91 10.92
N LYS A 193 -15.63 5.82 11.60
CA LYS A 193 -15.11 5.86 12.98
C LYS A 193 -13.64 6.27 13.06
N LEU A 194 -12.85 5.94 12.03
CA LEU A 194 -11.44 6.31 11.96
C LEU A 194 -11.21 7.77 11.52
N GLY A 195 -12.22 8.65 11.61
CA GLY A 195 -12.01 10.10 11.53
C GLY A 195 -12.69 10.85 10.40
N ARG A 196 -13.80 10.37 9.82
CA ARG A 196 -14.62 11.19 8.93
C ARG A 196 -15.45 12.21 9.72
N GLY A 197 -14.80 13.33 10.07
CA GLY A 197 -15.50 14.61 10.12
C GLY A 197 -15.91 14.99 8.69
N LYS A 198 -17.08 15.57 8.50
CA LYS A 198 -17.56 16.16 7.24
C LYS A 198 -16.43 17.02 6.65
N HIS A 199 -16.02 16.71 5.41
CA HIS A 199 -15.04 17.43 4.59
C HIS A 199 -13.55 17.28 4.97
N THR A 200 -12.75 16.75 4.01
CA THR A 200 -11.33 17.02 3.77
C THR A 200 -10.25 16.03 4.22
N THR A 201 -10.44 14.75 4.43
CA THR A 201 -9.25 13.93 4.70
C THR A 201 -8.72 13.24 3.45
N ARG A 202 -7.88 13.96 2.68
CA ARG A 202 -6.96 13.41 1.67
C ARG A 202 -5.64 12.95 2.30
N GLN A 203 -5.59 12.72 3.61
CA GLN A 203 -4.39 12.39 4.36
C GLN A 203 -4.54 11.02 5.02
N ALA A 204 -3.46 10.23 4.99
CA ALA A 204 -3.40 8.96 5.68
C ALA A 204 -3.26 9.16 7.19
N SER A 205 -3.75 8.20 7.96
CA SER A 205 -3.57 8.13 9.41
C SER A 205 -3.18 6.71 9.81
N LEU A 206 -2.20 6.56 10.70
CA LEU A 206 -1.80 5.29 11.27
C LEU A 206 -2.55 5.00 12.55
N TYR A 207 -3.08 3.80 12.67
CA TYR A 207 -3.72 3.26 13.87
C TYR A 207 -2.87 2.12 14.40
N LYS A 208 -2.42 2.25 15.65
CA LYS A 208 -1.66 1.23 16.32
C LYS A 208 -2.56 0.07 16.73
N LEU A 209 -2.11 -1.14 16.47
CA LEU A 209 -2.77 -2.38 16.87
C LEU A 209 -2.15 -2.92 18.16
N SER A 210 -2.90 -3.79 18.87
CA SER A 210 -2.46 -4.44 20.10
C SER A 210 -1.17 -5.26 19.94
N ASN A 211 -0.88 -5.79 18.74
CA ASN A 211 0.34 -6.53 18.41
C ASN A 211 1.54 -5.63 18.03
N GLY A 212 1.43 -4.31 18.23
CA GLY A 212 2.48 -3.34 17.91
C GLY A 212 2.61 -2.98 16.43
N GLY A 213 1.78 -3.54 15.56
CA GLY A 213 1.68 -3.13 14.16
C GLY A 213 0.81 -1.88 13.98
N TYR A 214 0.80 -1.36 12.76
CA TYR A 214 -0.01 -0.19 12.39
C TYR A 214 -0.81 -0.48 11.13
N ILE A 215 -2.08 -0.08 11.12
CA ILE A 215 -2.88 -0.03 9.91
C ILE A 215 -3.00 1.42 9.46
N ALA A 216 -2.60 1.68 8.22
CA ALA A 216 -2.83 2.97 7.60
C ALA A 216 -4.25 3.03 7.02
N ASP A 217 -5.08 3.96 7.53
CA ASP A 217 -6.30 4.36 6.85
C ASP A 217 -5.91 5.30 5.71
N THR A 218 -6.13 4.83 4.51
CA THR A 218 -5.78 5.52 3.28
C THR A 218 -7.06 5.78 2.47
N PRO A 219 -7.82 6.87 2.79
CA PRO A 219 -9.06 7.19 2.09
C PRO A 219 -8.78 7.35 0.58
N GLY A 220 -9.52 6.61 -0.25
CA GLY A 220 -9.39 6.68 -1.70
C GLY A 220 -8.36 5.74 -2.32
N PHE A 221 -7.56 5.00 -1.54
CA PHE A 221 -6.65 3.98 -2.10
C PHE A 221 -7.40 2.81 -2.74
N SER A 222 -8.67 2.60 -2.39
CA SER A 222 -9.57 1.62 -3.00
C SER A 222 -10.28 2.13 -4.25
N THR A 223 -10.06 3.39 -4.65
CA THR A 223 -10.67 3.99 -5.83
C THR A 223 -9.65 4.12 -6.97
N PHE A 224 -10.12 4.07 -8.21
CA PHE A 224 -9.37 4.09 -9.49
C PHE A 224 -8.32 5.21 -9.65
N GLU A 225 -8.10 6.07 -8.65
CA GLU A 225 -7.23 7.25 -8.78
C GLU A 225 -5.74 6.94 -8.58
N THR A 226 -5.36 5.74 -8.09
CA THR A 226 -3.94 5.37 -7.92
C THR A 226 -3.15 5.44 -9.22
N ASN A 227 -3.75 5.07 -10.34
CA ASN A 227 -3.10 5.13 -11.65
C ASN A 227 -2.77 6.56 -12.12
N LYS A 228 -3.28 7.59 -11.44
CA LYS A 228 -2.96 8.99 -11.76
C LYS A 228 -1.73 9.51 -11.05
N TYR A 229 -1.32 8.86 -9.95
CA TYR A 229 -0.30 9.43 -9.07
C TYR A 229 0.93 8.53 -8.90
N ASP A 230 0.74 7.20 -8.81
CA ASP A 230 1.83 6.23 -8.74
C ASP A 230 2.02 5.58 -10.11
N ILE A 231 2.52 6.38 -11.06
CA ILE A 231 2.67 6.00 -12.46
C ILE A 231 3.81 5.00 -12.62
N ILE A 232 3.51 3.89 -13.29
CA ILE A 232 4.49 2.89 -13.74
C ILE A 232 4.68 3.09 -15.24
N PHE A 233 5.91 3.41 -15.66
CA PHE A 233 6.21 3.51 -17.08
C PHE A 233 6.20 2.14 -17.77
N LYS A 234 5.83 2.14 -19.05
CA LYS A 234 5.74 0.92 -19.85
C LYS A 234 6.99 0.04 -19.77
N ASP A 235 8.18 0.65 -19.73
CA ASP A 235 9.45 -0.08 -19.70
C ASP A 235 9.75 -0.69 -18.33
N GLN A 236 9.11 -0.19 -17.27
CA GLN A 236 9.24 -0.67 -15.89
C GLN A 236 8.17 -1.70 -15.53
N LEU A 237 7.03 -1.69 -16.24
CA LEU A 237 5.87 -2.51 -15.90
C LEU A 237 6.17 -4.01 -15.88
N LYS A 238 7.01 -4.51 -16.78
CA LYS A 238 7.39 -5.93 -16.85
C LYS A 238 8.09 -6.43 -15.57
N TYR A 239 8.72 -5.54 -14.81
CA TYR A 239 9.38 -5.86 -13.55
C TYR A 239 8.41 -5.90 -12.36
N CYS A 240 7.17 -5.44 -12.55
CA CYS A 240 6.10 -5.48 -11.55
C CYS A 240 5.28 -6.78 -11.61
N PHE A 241 5.62 -7.71 -12.51
CA PHE A 241 5.03 -9.03 -12.64
C PHE A 241 6.07 -10.09 -12.28
N ARG A 242 5.98 -10.64 -11.06
CA ARG A 242 6.99 -11.60 -10.53
C ARG A 242 7.21 -12.78 -11.43
N GLU A 243 6.12 -13.30 -12.00
CA GLU A 243 6.13 -14.45 -12.90
C GLU A 243 6.86 -14.20 -14.22
N PHE A 244 7.14 -12.95 -14.57
CA PHE A 244 7.94 -12.61 -15.75
C PHE A 244 9.45 -12.67 -15.48
N ALA A 245 9.88 -12.65 -14.22
CA ALA A 245 11.27 -12.51 -13.83
C ALA A 245 12.19 -13.58 -14.48
N GLU A 246 11.73 -14.84 -14.53
CA GLU A 246 12.47 -15.93 -15.14
C GLU A 246 12.63 -15.82 -16.67
N TYR A 247 11.76 -15.06 -17.33
CA TYR A 247 11.70 -14.92 -18.79
C TYR A 247 12.31 -13.61 -19.28
N ASN A 248 12.50 -12.64 -18.40
CA ASN A 248 13.13 -11.37 -18.75
C ASN A 248 14.54 -11.59 -19.31
N GLY A 249 14.83 -10.98 -20.47
CA GLY A 249 16.10 -11.13 -21.16
C GLY A 249 16.26 -12.42 -21.98
N LYS A 250 15.28 -13.34 -21.98
CA LYS A 250 15.29 -14.57 -22.79
C LYS A 250 14.54 -14.46 -24.12
N CYS A 251 13.98 -13.30 -24.42
CA CYS A 251 13.27 -13.04 -25.67
C CYS A 251 14.23 -12.86 -26.83
N ARG A 252 13.73 -13.07 -28.06
CA ARG A 252 14.50 -12.83 -29.28
C ARG A 252 14.99 -11.39 -29.41
N PHE A 253 14.21 -10.41 -28.90
CA PHE A 253 14.53 -8.99 -28.96
C PHE A 253 14.83 -8.48 -27.54
N PRO A 254 15.93 -7.72 -27.34
CA PRO A 254 16.32 -7.22 -26.01
C PRO A 254 15.32 -6.26 -25.40
N ASP A 255 14.60 -5.48 -26.24
CA ASP A 255 13.60 -4.49 -25.87
C ASP A 255 12.16 -5.03 -25.94
N CYS A 256 11.99 -6.36 -25.90
CA CYS A 256 10.68 -7.02 -25.98
C CYS A 256 9.72 -6.47 -24.92
N ALA A 257 8.56 -6.03 -25.40
CA ALA A 257 7.46 -5.54 -24.54
C ALA A 257 6.55 -6.66 -24.02
N HIS A 258 6.76 -7.91 -24.46
CA HIS A 258 5.97 -9.09 -24.09
C HIS A 258 4.48 -9.04 -24.47
N ILE A 259 4.12 -8.27 -25.52
CA ILE A 259 2.74 -8.07 -25.96
C ILE A 259 2.36 -8.98 -27.12
N LYS A 260 3.18 -8.97 -28.21
CA LYS A 260 2.91 -9.71 -29.45
C LYS A 260 4.17 -10.07 -30.24
N GLU A 261 5.34 -9.87 -29.68
CA GLU A 261 6.59 -10.05 -30.38
C GLU A 261 6.88 -11.53 -30.66
N ALA A 262 7.22 -11.84 -31.91
CA ALA A 262 7.61 -13.19 -32.32
C ALA A 262 8.90 -13.62 -31.56
N GLY A 263 8.86 -14.81 -30.96
CA GLY A 263 9.98 -15.32 -30.15
C GLY A 263 10.06 -14.67 -28.75
N CYS A 264 8.96 -14.17 -28.23
CA CYS A 264 8.82 -13.72 -26.86
C CYS A 264 8.75 -14.90 -25.88
N ALA A 265 9.66 -14.94 -24.91
CA ALA A 265 9.71 -16.00 -23.90
C ALA A 265 8.51 -15.97 -22.95
N VAL A 266 8.00 -14.78 -22.63
CA VAL A 266 6.81 -14.60 -21.79
C VAL A 266 5.56 -15.12 -22.50
N ILE A 267 5.34 -14.77 -23.77
CA ILE A 267 4.18 -15.25 -24.54
C ILE A 267 4.23 -16.79 -24.64
N LYS A 268 5.41 -17.35 -24.92
CA LYS A 268 5.58 -18.80 -24.93
C LYS A 268 5.23 -19.44 -23.58
N ALA A 269 5.66 -18.84 -22.47
CA ALA A 269 5.32 -19.32 -21.13
C ALA A 269 3.81 -19.26 -20.84
N VAL A 270 3.11 -18.27 -21.40
CA VAL A 270 1.63 -18.20 -21.33
C VAL A 270 0.99 -19.32 -22.15
N GLU A 271 1.50 -19.59 -23.37
CA GLU A 271 1.01 -20.68 -24.22
C GLU A 271 1.25 -22.05 -23.59
N ASP A 272 2.41 -22.24 -22.95
CA ASP A 272 2.80 -23.46 -22.26
C ASP A 272 2.09 -23.61 -20.86
N GLY A 273 1.35 -22.58 -20.39
CA GLY A 273 0.59 -22.60 -19.13
C GLY A 273 1.41 -22.29 -17.86
N TYR A 274 2.68 -21.89 -17.99
CA TYR A 274 3.52 -21.47 -16.86
C TYR A 274 3.15 -20.07 -16.31
N ILE A 275 2.61 -19.22 -17.18
CA ILE A 275 2.07 -17.90 -16.79
C ILE A 275 0.57 -17.91 -17.09
N ALA A 276 -0.23 -17.51 -16.12
CA ALA A 276 -1.67 -17.44 -16.28
C ALA A 276 -2.07 -16.42 -17.35
N LYS A 277 -2.96 -16.83 -18.26
CA LYS A 277 -3.44 -15.97 -19.35
C LYS A 277 -4.11 -14.70 -18.83
N SER A 278 -4.85 -14.76 -17.71
CA SER A 278 -5.49 -13.60 -17.09
C SER A 278 -4.46 -12.55 -16.68
N ARG A 279 -3.34 -12.97 -16.07
CA ARG A 279 -2.24 -12.09 -15.65
C ARG A 279 -1.57 -11.42 -16.84
N HIS A 280 -1.29 -12.18 -17.90
CA HIS A 280 -0.74 -11.60 -19.13
C HIS A 280 -1.71 -10.61 -19.79
N LEU A 281 -3.02 -10.89 -19.77
CA LEU A 281 -4.03 -9.94 -20.26
C LEU A 281 -4.06 -8.65 -19.42
N SER A 282 -3.98 -8.76 -18.09
CA SER A 282 -3.84 -7.59 -17.20
C SER A 282 -2.59 -6.78 -17.54
N TYR A 283 -1.45 -7.43 -17.73
CA TYR A 283 -0.20 -6.80 -18.16
C TYR A 283 -0.37 -6.04 -19.48
N CYS A 284 -0.94 -6.68 -20.51
CA CYS A 284 -1.17 -6.07 -21.81
C CYS A 284 -2.04 -4.81 -21.71
N GLY A 285 -3.15 -4.88 -20.96
CA GLY A 285 -4.02 -3.74 -20.72
C GLY A 285 -3.29 -2.58 -20.04
N MET A 286 -2.53 -2.86 -18.98
CA MET A 286 -1.74 -1.87 -18.27
C MET A 286 -0.62 -1.27 -19.14
N TYR A 287 0.01 -2.07 -19.99
CA TYR A 287 1.04 -1.61 -20.92
C TYR A 287 0.47 -0.61 -21.94
N GLU A 288 -0.70 -0.88 -22.52
CA GLU A 288 -1.36 0.04 -23.45
C GLU A 288 -1.79 1.35 -22.75
N GLU A 289 -2.22 1.30 -21.49
CA GLU A 289 -2.48 2.51 -20.69
C GLU A 289 -1.18 3.28 -20.44
N ALA A 290 -0.12 2.61 -20.01
CA ALA A 290 1.18 3.23 -19.73
C ALA A 290 1.82 3.87 -20.98
N LYS A 291 1.58 3.31 -22.15
CA LYS A 291 2.07 3.84 -23.43
C LYS A 291 1.47 5.21 -23.78
N GLN A 292 0.30 5.55 -23.25
CA GLN A 292 -0.34 6.85 -23.45
C GLN A 292 0.28 7.95 -22.58
N ILE A 293 1.05 7.57 -21.55
CA ILE A 293 1.66 8.51 -20.61
C ILE A 293 2.90 9.12 -21.25
N LYS A 294 2.94 10.45 -21.31
CA LYS A 294 4.06 11.18 -21.86
C LYS A 294 4.95 11.69 -20.73
N GLU A 295 6.26 11.46 -20.82
CA GLU A 295 7.21 11.81 -19.75
C GLU A 295 7.15 13.28 -19.32
N TRP A 296 6.89 14.21 -20.24
CA TRP A 296 6.77 15.64 -19.89
C TRP A 296 5.49 16.00 -19.13
N GLU A 297 4.53 15.08 -19.02
CA GLU A 297 3.31 15.28 -18.23
C GLU A 297 3.50 14.94 -16.76
N LEU A 298 4.65 14.39 -16.38
CA LEU A 298 4.95 13.97 -15.01
C LEU A 298 4.87 15.11 -13.99
N ASP A 299 5.25 16.32 -14.36
CA ASP A 299 5.15 17.49 -13.48
C ASP A 299 3.70 17.80 -13.07
N LYS A 300 2.71 17.38 -13.89
CA LYS A 300 1.29 17.49 -13.55
C LYS A 300 0.84 16.43 -12.53
N TYR A 301 1.54 15.30 -12.49
CA TYR A 301 1.18 14.15 -11.65
C TYR A 301 1.98 14.09 -10.35
N ASN A 302 3.20 14.61 -10.31
CA ASN A 302 4.06 14.62 -9.14
C ASN A 302 3.69 15.68 -8.09
N GLY A 303 2.62 16.46 -8.33
CA GLY A 303 1.96 17.32 -7.34
C GLY A 303 2.93 18.17 -6.49
N VAL A 304 3.74 18.97 -7.17
CA VAL A 304 4.54 20.02 -6.50
C VAL A 304 3.67 21.23 -6.23
#